data_48a2b04cc766dd85e80246ee1da8b4e3
#
_entry.id   48a2b04cc766dd85e80246ee1da8b4e3
#
_cell.length_a   1.000
_cell.length_b   1.000
_cell.length_c   1.000
_cell.angle_alpha   90.00
_cell.angle_beta   90.00
_cell.angle_gamma   90.00
#
_symmetry.space_group_name_H-M   'P 1'
#
loop_
_entity.id
_entity.type
_entity.pdbx_description
1 polymer ?
#
loop_
_entity_poly.entity_id
_entity_poly.type
_entity_poly.pdbx_seq_one_letter_code
_entity_poly.pdbx_strand_id
1 'polypeptide(L)'
;MRLNIKGESQYDFIIVSNKKIVHFDTKYYEGKYNYNNGVFMSEYNYVINNPLHKLDMQHNKLQELVRKLGINYEVLSYVIFVGEQFEVIGYKGDKRILFNKDLDRIVESLNECEVTEEEIQIARNLSAYYYDKGVYDRIYYYPFDLMRKGVKCAKCHRFLPLMEKNAKKVRCTCGCEYTKKEIVRLAFDAIHLLKNTSVTSGDIFDFTGVGKTTIKKVLSREYEKIGVNRSTAYVTSKSDGMLIKEEVYLYKVEIMKSNEKVSSESIWRHFRR
;
A
#
# COMPACT_ATOMS: atom_id res chain seq x y z
N MET A 1 2.14 -9.18 -0.95
CA MET A 1 3.09 -10.01 -0.18
C MET A 1 4.07 -10.69 -1.15
N ARG A 2 5.36 -10.73 -0.84
CA ARG A 2 6.36 -11.46 -1.63
C ARG A 2 6.80 -12.68 -0.86
N LEU A 3 6.79 -13.84 -1.50
CA LEU A 3 7.25 -15.10 -0.92
C LEU A 3 8.50 -15.60 -1.66
N ASN A 4 9.49 -16.05 -0.91
CA ASN A 4 10.68 -16.69 -1.48
C ASN A 4 10.51 -18.21 -1.50
N ILE A 5 9.97 -18.71 -2.62
CA ILE A 5 9.74 -20.14 -2.83
C ILE A 5 10.46 -20.51 -4.13
N LYS A 6 11.70 -20.98 -4.05
CA LYS A 6 12.54 -21.23 -5.24
C LYS A 6 12.55 -20.02 -6.21
N GLY A 7 12.89 -18.87 -5.66
CA GLY A 7 12.82 -17.58 -6.32
C GLY A 7 11.58 -16.77 -5.91
N GLU A 8 11.67 -15.49 -6.14
CA GLU A 8 10.68 -14.50 -5.72
C GLU A 8 9.35 -14.65 -6.46
N SER A 9 8.24 -14.60 -5.73
CA SER A 9 6.90 -14.45 -6.29
C SER A 9 6.11 -13.46 -5.47
N GLN A 10 5.46 -12.52 -6.16
CA GLN A 10 4.60 -11.52 -5.55
C GLN A 10 3.16 -12.01 -5.58
N TYR A 11 2.47 -11.88 -4.46
CA TYR A 11 1.06 -12.17 -4.28
C TYR A 11 0.39 -10.92 -3.74
N ASP A 12 -0.68 -10.46 -4.37
CA ASP A 12 -1.39 -9.28 -3.89
C ASP A 12 -2.18 -9.64 -2.63
N PHE A 13 -2.96 -10.72 -2.67
CA PHE A 13 -3.66 -11.27 -1.51
C PHE A 13 -3.53 -12.78 -1.42
N ILE A 14 -3.35 -13.27 -0.21
CA ILE A 14 -3.53 -14.69 0.15
C ILE A 14 -4.50 -14.72 1.33
N ILE A 15 -5.59 -15.44 1.18
CA ILE A 15 -6.64 -15.60 2.19
C ILE A 15 -6.68 -17.08 2.59
N VAL A 16 -6.65 -17.34 3.88
CA VAL A 16 -6.79 -18.69 4.45
C VAL A 16 -8.15 -18.76 5.13
N SER A 17 -9.06 -19.53 4.61
CA SER A 17 -10.43 -19.66 5.13
C SER A 17 -11.08 -20.93 4.62
N ASN A 18 -11.92 -21.55 5.42
CA ASN A 18 -12.74 -22.71 5.07
C ASN A 18 -11.95 -23.85 4.38
N LYS A 19 -10.79 -24.21 5.00
CA LYS A 19 -9.84 -25.21 4.48
C LYS A 19 -9.33 -24.93 3.06
N LYS A 20 -9.31 -23.66 2.67
CA LYS A 20 -8.78 -23.18 1.39
C LYS A 20 -7.74 -22.10 1.60
N ILE A 21 -6.77 -22.05 0.70
CA ILE A 21 -5.79 -20.98 0.56
C ILE A 21 -6.06 -20.32 -0.80
N VAL A 22 -6.66 -19.15 -0.76
CA VAL A 22 -7.10 -18.45 -1.96
C VAL A 22 -6.14 -17.30 -2.27
N HIS A 23 -5.55 -17.34 -3.44
CA HIS A 23 -4.68 -16.29 -3.97
C HIS A 23 -5.45 -15.43 -5.00
N PHE A 24 -5.36 -14.11 -4.86
CA PHE A 24 -5.83 -13.15 -5.84
C PHE A 24 -4.67 -12.34 -6.39
N ASP A 25 -4.53 -12.29 -7.74
CA ASP A 25 -3.71 -11.32 -8.48
C ASP A 25 -4.65 -10.24 -9.02
N THR A 26 -4.47 -9.02 -8.54
CA THR A 26 -5.40 -7.92 -8.83
C THR A 26 -4.91 -7.06 -9.99
N LYS A 27 -5.84 -6.63 -10.83
CA LYS A 27 -5.57 -5.78 -11.98
C LYS A 27 -6.50 -4.58 -11.98
N TYR A 28 -5.93 -3.39 -12.07
CA TYR A 28 -6.71 -2.17 -12.21
C TYR A 28 -6.61 -1.66 -13.65
N TYR A 29 -7.71 -1.75 -14.36
CA TYR A 29 -7.88 -1.18 -15.70
C TYR A 29 -9.26 -0.55 -15.77
N GLU A 30 -9.44 0.40 -16.66
CA GLU A 30 -10.70 1.08 -16.92
C GLU A 30 -11.00 1.08 -18.41
N GLY A 31 -12.29 1.19 -18.77
CA GLY A 31 -12.78 1.27 -20.13
C GLY A 31 -13.16 -0.06 -20.75
N LYS A 32 -13.48 -0.03 -22.04
CA LYS A 32 -14.00 -1.17 -22.78
C LYS A 32 -12.89 -1.90 -23.52
N TYR A 33 -12.90 -3.21 -23.39
CA TYR A 33 -11.96 -4.11 -24.03
C TYR A 33 -12.69 -5.21 -24.79
N ASN A 34 -12.12 -5.62 -25.92
CA ASN A 34 -12.55 -6.80 -26.66
C ASN A 34 -11.62 -7.96 -26.30
N TYR A 35 -12.19 -9.12 -26.01
CA TYR A 35 -11.41 -10.34 -25.79
C TYR A 35 -11.33 -11.16 -27.08
N ASN A 36 -10.12 -11.43 -27.54
CA ASN A 36 -9.86 -12.30 -28.67
C ASN A 36 -8.59 -13.12 -28.45
N ASN A 37 -8.70 -14.44 -28.60
CA ASN A 37 -7.56 -15.39 -28.54
C ASN A 37 -6.62 -15.21 -27.33
N GLY A 38 -7.17 -14.96 -26.14
CA GLY A 38 -6.37 -14.80 -24.92
C GLY A 38 -5.83 -13.38 -24.69
N VAL A 39 -6.19 -12.43 -25.52
CA VAL A 39 -5.73 -11.04 -25.45
C VAL A 39 -6.92 -10.12 -25.21
N PHE A 40 -6.77 -9.17 -24.32
CA PHE A 40 -7.74 -8.09 -24.13
C PHE A 40 -7.21 -6.83 -24.81
N MET A 41 -7.98 -6.27 -25.73
CA MET A 41 -7.59 -5.10 -26.51
C MET A 41 -8.62 -3.98 -26.34
N SER A 42 -8.18 -2.80 -25.91
CA SER A 42 -9.03 -1.63 -25.80
C SER A 42 -9.35 -1.01 -27.18
N GLU A 43 -10.35 -0.14 -27.21
CA GLU A 43 -10.71 0.67 -28.41
C GLU A 43 -9.52 1.53 -28.89
N TYR A 44 -8.55 1.84 -28.02
CA TYR A 44 -7.32 2.60 -28.33
C TYR A 44 -6.13 1.71 -28.65
N ASN A 45 -6.34 0.42 -28.96
CA ASN A 45 -5.29 -0.58 -29.21
C ASN A 45 -4.32 -0.83 -28.04
N TYR A 46 -4.72 -0.49 -26.83
CA TYR A 46 -3.98 -0.91 -25.63
C TYR A 46 -4.21 -2.40 -25.38
N VAL A 47 -3.14 -3.15 -25.24
CA VAL A 47 -3.17 -4.61 -25.13
C VAL A 47 -2.84 -5.04 -23.70
N ILE A 48 -3.74 -5.84 -23.11
CA ILE A 48 -3.46 -6.59 -21.89
C ILE A 48 -3.24 -8.05 -22.26
N ASN A 49 -2.03 -8.54 -22.01
CA ASN A 49 -1.70 -9.95 -22.23
C ASN A 49 -2.49 -10.84 -21.25
N ASN A 50 -2.73 -12.07 -21.65
CA ASN A 50 -3.42 -13.05 -20.81
C ASN A 50 -2.73 -13.20 -19.45
N PRO A 51 -3.39 -12.85 -18.34
CA PRO A 51 -2.78 -12.91 -17.01
C PRO A 51 -2.68 -14.35 -16.45
N LEU A 52 -3.33 -15.33 -17.09
CA LEU A 52 -3.39 -16.70 -16.57
C LEU A 52 -2.04 -17.39 -16.51
N HIS A 53 -1.13 -17.13 -17.46
CA HIS A 53 0.21 -17.71 -17.42
C HIS A 53 0.98 -17.31 -16.15
N LYS A 54 0.92 -16.03 -15.77
CA LYS A 54 1.52 -15.55 -14.52
C LYS A 54 0.83 -16.18 -13.32
N LEU A 55 -0.50 -16.25 -13.35
CA LEU A 55 -1.31 -16.85 -12.30
C LEU A 55 -0.94 -18.33 -12.08
N ASP A 56 -0.78 -19.10 -13.16
CA ASP A 56 -0.38 -20.52 -13.09
C ASP A 56 0.99 -20.70 -12.44
N MET A 57 1.96 -19.86 -12.79
CA MET A 57 3.28 -19.88 -12.16
C MET A 57 3.20 -19.57 -10.66
N GLN A 58 2.42 -18.57 -10.27
CA GLN A 58 2.21 -18.19 -8.87
C GLN A 58 1.46 -19.30 -8.10
N HIS A 59 0.42 -19.86 -8.71
CA HIS A 59 -0.35 -20.99 -8.16
C HIS A 59 0.54 -22.19 -7.85
N ASN A 60 1.34 -22.63 -8.82
CA ASN A 60 2.23 -23.79 -8.66
C ASN A 60 3.25 -23.59 -7.53
N LYS A 61 3.84 -22.39 -7.43
CA LYS A 61 4.77 -22.07 -6.34
C LYS A 61 4.07 -22.07 -4.97
N LEU A 62 2.89 -21.47 -4.87
CA LEU A 62 2.13 -21.47 -3.62
C LEU A 62 1.72 -22.88 -3.21
N GLN A 63 1.27 -23.71 -4.15
CA GLN A 63 0.92 -25.10 -3.91
C GLN A 63 2.13 -25.94 -3.47
N GLU A 64 3.32 -25.68 -4.02
CA GLU A 64 4.55 -26.34 -3.57
C GLU A 64 4.89 -25.95 -2.12
N LEU A 65 4.76 -24.66 -1.75
CA LEU A 65 4.96 -24.21 -0.36
C LEU A 65 3.99 -24.87 0.59
N VAL A 66 2.70 -24.88 0.25
CA VAL A 66 1.64 -25.49 1.05
C VAL A 66 1.93 -26.98 1.30
N ARG A 67 2.34 -27.72 0.27
CA ARG A 67 2.77 -29.13 0.41
C ARG A 67 4.01 -29.27 1.29
N LYS A 68 5.02 -28.42 1.12
CA LYS A 68 6.24 -28.42 1.93
C LYS A 68 5.95 -28.20 3.41
N LEU A 69 4.94 -27.39 3.73
CA LEU A 69 4.49 -27.11 5.09
C LEU A 69 3.57 -28.21 5.67
N GLY A 70 3.27 -29.26 4.91
CA GLY A 70 2.36 -30.33 5.34
C GLY A 70 0.91 -29.89 5.50
N ILE A 71 0.51 -28.77 4.88
CA ILE A 71 -0.84 -28.22 4.98
C ILE A 71 -1.74 -28.94 3.98
N ASN A 72 -2.83 -29.53 4.47
CA ASN A 72 -3.82 -30.25 3.67
C ASN A 72 -5.03 -29.35 3.32
N TYR A 73 -4.75 -28.18 2.71
CA TYR A 73 -5.75 -27.22 2.25
C TYR A 73 -5.69 -27.10 0.72
N GLU A 74 -6.87 -26.90 0.12
CA GLU A 74 -6.97 -26.65 -1.32
C GLU A 74 -6.42 -25.26 -1.65
N VAL A 75 -5.52 -25.17 -2.65
CA VAL A 75 -5.02 -23.89 -3.17
C VAL A 75 -5.82 -23.48 -4.38
N LEU A 76 -6.41 -22.30 -4.34
CA LEU A 76 -7.15 -21.67 -5.44
C LEU A 76 -6.48 -20.36 -5.83
N SER A 77 -6.51 -20.02 -7.13
CA SER A 77 -5.90 -18.78 -7.60
C SER A 77 -6.79 -18.11 -8.64
N TYR A 78 -6.97 -16.81 -8.50
CA TYR A 78 -7.82 -16.00 -9.33
C TYR A 78 -7.12 -14.70 -9.74
N VAL A 79 -7.39 -14.24 -10.96
CA VAL A 79 -7.14 -12.86 -11.38
C VAL A 79 -8.43 -12.08 -11.20
N ILE A 80 -8.37 -10.91 -10.59
CA ILE A 80 -9.54 -10.06 -10.43
C ILE A 80 -9.29 -8.66 -11.00
N PHE A 81 -10.12 -8.27 -11.96
CA PHE A 81 -10.14 -6.92 -12.51
C PHE A 81 -11.05 -6.04 -11.66
N VAL A 82 -10.44 -5.09 -10.94
CA VAL A 82 -11.12 -4.28 -9.93
C VAL A 82 -11.60 -2.90 -10.43
N GLY A 83 -11.33 -2.53 -11.68
CA GLY A 83 -11.81 -1.27 -12.25
C GLY A 83 -13.34 -1.24 -12.31
N GLU A 84 -13.95 -0.15 -11.82
CA GLU A 84 -15.41 -0.01 -11.77
C GLU A 84 -16.03 0.07 -13.18
N GLN A 85 -15.30 0.68 -14.11
CA GLN A 85 -15.72 0.86 -15.50
C GLN A 85 -15.02 -0.10 -16.47
N PHE A 86 -14.36 -1.14 -15.93
CA PHE A 86 -13.71 -2.14 -16.76
C PHE A 86 -14.74 -3.15 -17.28
N GLU A 87 -14.92 -3.15 -18.59
CA GLU A 87 -15.87 -4.02 -19.29
C GLU A 87 -15.16 -4.83 -20.38
N VAL A 88 -15.43 -6.12 -20.45
CA VAL A 88 -14.88 -7.00 -21.49
C VAL A 88 -15.99 -7.59 -22.34
N ILE A 89 -15.99 -7.22 -23.62
CA ILE A 89 -16.94 -7.69 -24.59
C ILE A 89 -16.49 -9.06 -25.14
N GLY A 90 -17.44 -10.00 -25.20
CA GLY A 90 -17.20 -11.31 -25.79
C GLY A 90 -16.40 -12.27 -24.92
N TYR A 91 -16.16 -11.96 -23.63
CA TYR A 91 -15.45 -12.87 -22.73
C TYR A 91 -16.28 -14.11 -22.41
N LYS A 92 -15.80 -15.26 -22.87
CA LYS A 92 -16.33 -16.59 -22.56
C LYS A 92 -15.23 -17.51 -22.01
N GLY A 93 -14.29 -16.89 -21.28
CA GLY A 93 -13.03 -17.54 -20.93
C GLY A 93 -13.02 -18.25 -19.57
N ASP A 94 -11.85 -18.32 -19.00
CA ASP A 94 -11.53 -19.07 -17.78
C ASP A 94 -12.25 -18.50 -16.55
N LYS A 95 -12.87 -19.38 -15.75
CA LYS A 95 -13.60 -19.03 -14.52
C LYS A 95 -12.70 -18.43 -13.42
N ARG A 96 -11.39 -18.51 -13.59
CA ARG A 96 -10.42 -17.92 -12.67
C ARG A 96 -10.19 -16.44 -12.94
N ILE A 97 -10.77 -15.87 -14.02
CA ILE A 97 -10.79 -14.43 -14.26
C ILE A 97 -12.12 -13.88 -13.75
N LEU A 98 -12.01 -13.01 -12.77
CA LEU A 98 -13.11 -12.37 -12.07
C LEU A 98 -13.12 -10.86 -12.38
N PHE A 99 -14.27 -10.25 -12.24
CA PHE A 99 -14.48 -8.83 -12.50
C PHE A 99 -15.00 -8.12 -11.24
N ASN A 100 -15.02 -6.80 -11.26
CA ASN A 100 -15.51 -5.97 -10.15
C ASN A 100 -16.89 -6.43 -9.61
N LYS A 101 -17.81 -6.74 -10.51
CA LYS A 101 -19.16 -7.24 -10.15
C LYS A 101 -19.16 -8.53 -9.31
N ASP A 102 -18.05 -9.28 -9.30
CA ASP A 102 -17.92 -10.52 -8.54
C ASP A 102 -17.41 -10.27 -7.12
N LEU A 103 -16.90 -9.04 -6.82
CA LEU A 103 -16.24 -8.70 -5.55
C LEU A 103 -17.17 -8.84 -4.35
N ASP A 104 -18.38 -8.30 -4.43
CA ASP A 104 -19.30 -8.32 -3.29
C ASP A 104 -19.64 -9.74 -2.89
N ARG A 105 -19.93 -10.61 -3.87
CA ARG A 105 -20.18 -12.05 -3.62
C ARG A 105 -18.97 -12.75 -2.98
N ILE A 106 -17.75 -12.41 -3.41
CA ILE A 106 -16.53 -12.99 -2.82
C ILE A 106 -16.37 -12.55 -1.38
N VAL A 107 -16.56 -11.26 -1.11
CA VAL A 107 -16.46 -10.68 0.25
C VAL A 107 -17.54 -11.27 1.17
N GLU A 108 -18.77 -11.39 0.70
CA GLU A 108 -19.86 -12.03 1.44
C GLU A 108 -19.51 -13.47 1.80
N SER A 109 -19.07 -14.27 0.82
CA SER A 109 -18.64 -15.65 1.05
C SER A 109 -17.49 -15.80 2.06
N LEU A 110 -16.56 -14.83 2.10
CA LEU A 110 -15.47 -14.82 3.07
C LEU A 110 -15.96 -14.40 4.47
N ASN A 111 -16.93 -13.50 4.56
CA ASN A 111 -17.49 -13.02 5.82
C ASN A 111 -18.43 -14.04 6.51
N GLU A 112 -18.94 -15.00 5.78
CA GLU A 112 -19.77 -16.10 6.33
C GLU A 112 -18.93 -17.17 7.04
N CYS A 113 -17.61 -17.18 6.87
CA CYS A 113 -16.73 -18.19 7.44
C CYS A 113 -16.22 -17.74 8.82
N GLU A 114 -16.37 -18.59 9.83
CA GLU A 114 -15.66 -18.42 11.09
C GLU A 114 -14.19 -18.79 10.92
N VAL A 115 -13.29 -17.94 11.41
CA VAL A 115 -11.84 -18.18 11.35
C VAL A 115 -11.40 -19.09 12.48
N THR A 116 -10.75 -20.18 12.16
CA THR A 116 -10.23 -21.15 13.14
C THR A 116 -8.80 -20.81 13.57
N GLU A 117 -8.38 -21.29 14.76
CA GLU A 117 -6.98 -21.11 15.22
C GLU A 117 -5.98 -21.82 14.29
N GLU A 118 -6.36 -22.94 13.67
CA GLU A 118 -5.55 -23.63 12.66
C GLU A 118 -5.29 -22.72 11.45
N GLU A 119 -6.31 -22.05 10.93
CA GLU A 119 -6.18 -21.12 9.79
C GLU A 119 -5.29 -19.91 10.11
N ILE A 120 -5.40 -19.38 11.34
CA ILE A 120 -4.51 -18.33 11.83
C ILE A 120 -3.06 -18.82 11.85
N GLN A 121 -2.82 -20.03 12.36
CA GLN A 121 -1.47 -20.59 12.39
C GLN A 121 -0.92 -20.85 10.99
N ILE A 122 -1.73 -21.33 10.05
CA ILE A 122 -1.35 -21.49 8.64
C ILE A 122 -0.97 -20.13 8.04
N ALA A 123 -1.77 -19.08 8.27
CA ALA A 123 -1.47 -17.74 7.77
C ALA A 123 -0.13 -17.21 8.33
N ARG A 124 0.17 -17.46 9.62
CA ARG A 124 1.46 -17.13 10.23
C ARG A 124 2.61 -17.90 9.59
N ASN A 125 2.45 -19.20 9.36
CA ASN A 125 3.46 -20.05 8.73
C ASN A 125 3.77 -19.56 7.30
N LEU A 126 2.75 -19.23 6.51
CA LEU A 126 2.95 -18.63 5.18
C LEU A 126 3.65 -17.28 5.24
N SER A 127 3.31 -16.45 6.24
CA SER A 127 3.92 -15.16 6.46
C SER A 127 5.41 -15.24 6.82
N ALA A 128 5.88 -16.33 7.42
CA ALA A 128 7.30 -16.54 7.72
C ALA A 128 8.19 -16.63 6.47
N TYR A 129 7.60 -16.92 5.31
CA TYR A 129 8.31 -16.92 4.01
C TYR A 129 8.28 -15.54 3.33
N TYR A 130 7.76 -14.51 4.00
CA TYR A 130 7.78 -13.15 3.48
C TYR A 130 9.20 -12.64 3.29
N TYR A 131 9.43 -11.99 2.15
CA TYR A 131 10.70 -11.38 1.81
C TYR A 131 10.50 -9.91 1.44
N ASP A 132 11.12 -9.03 2.21
CA ASP A 132 10.93 -7.56 2.09
C ASP A 132 11.74 -6.93 0.94
N LYS A 133 12.86 -7.56 0.58
CA LYS A 133 13.76 -7.01 -0.44
C LYS A 133 13.70 -7.83 -1.72
N GLY A 134 12.93 -7.37 -2.69
CA GLY A 134 12.92 -7.98 -4.02
C GLY A 134 14.27 -7.80 -4.74
N VAL A 135 14.73 -8.85 -5.42
CA VAL A 135 15.95 -8.81 -6.26
C VAL A 135 15.81 -7.75 -7.35
N TYR A 136 14.58 -7.46 -7.76
CA TYR A 136 14.26 -6.47 -8.80
C TYR A 136 13.83 -5.11 -8.25
N ASP A 137 13.86 -4.91 -6.93
CA ASP A 137 13.54 -3.61 -6.32
C ASP A 137 14.68 -2.63 -6.62
N ARG A 138 14.51 -1.87 -7.68
CA ARG A 138 15.38 -0.75 -7.99
C ARG A 138 15.02 0.41 -7.08
N ILE A 139 15.78 0.58 -6.01
CA ILE A 139 15.69 1.78 -5.18
C ILE A 139 16.41 2.90 -5.92
N TYR A 140 15.65 3.80 -6.52
CA TYR A 140 16.22 5.00 -7.12
C TYR A 140 16.43 6.03 -6.02
N TYR A 141 17.69 6.27 -5.66
CA TYR A 141 18.07 7.36 -4.77
C TYR A 141 18.18 8.64 -5.57
N TYR A 142 17.24 9.54 -5.36
CA TYR A 142 17.38 10.91 -5.84
C TYR A 142 18.00 11.75 -4.73
N PRO A 143 19.04 12.55 -5.03
CA PRO A 143 19.62 13.47 -4.05
C PRO A 143 18.53 14.40 -3.51
N PHE A 144 18.38 14.43 -2.18
CA PHE A 144 17.33 15.21 -1.52
C PHE A 144 17.36 16.68 -1.91
N ASP A 145 18.56 17.24 -2.12
CA ASP A 145 18.73 18.65 -2.49
C ASP A 145 18.18 18.99 -3.89
N LEU A 146 18.12 17.99 -4.77
CA LEU A 146 17.56 18.13 -6.13
C LEU A 146 16.04 17.91 -6.19
N MET A 147 15.44 17.43 -5.10
CA MET A 147 14.00 17.21 -5.05
C MET A 147 13.24 18.52 -4.95
N ARG A 148 12.05 18.56 -5.57
CA ARG A 148 11.15 19.70 -5.42
C ARG A 148 10.71 19.84 -3.97
N LYS A 149 11.06 20.97 -3.35
CA LYS A 149 10.68 21.29 -1.97
C LYS A 149 9.24 21.79 -1.91
N GLY A 150 8.53 21.44 -0.85
CA GLY A 150 7.15 21.86 -0.61
C GLY A 150 6.30 20.79 0.07
N VAL A 151 5.19 21.21 0.66
CA VAL A 151 4.24 20.34 1.35
C VAL A 151 3.03 20.11 0.45
N LYS A 152 2.54 18.89 0.36
CA LYS A 152 1.31 18.58 -0.37
C LYS A 152 0.09 18.65 0.54
N CYS A 153 -1.02 19.12 -0.01
CA CYS A 153 -2.32 19.08 0.65
C CYS A 153 -2.75 17.62 0.89
N ALA A 154 -3.14 17.28 2.11
CA ALA A 154 -3.56 15.92 2.46
C ALA A 154 -4.82 15.45 1.70
N LYS A 155 -5.68 16.40 1.25
CA LYS A 155 -6.92 16.07 0.53
C LYS A 155 -6.73 15.91 -0.98
N CYS A 156 -6.06 16.86 -1.63
CA CYS A 156 -5.99 16.90 -3.11
C CYS A 156 -4.59 16.66 -3.66
N HIS A 157 -3.61 16.43 -2.79
CA HIS A 157 -2.20 16.16 -3.09
C HIS A 157 -1.47 17.24 -3.93
N ARG A 158 -2.09 18.40 -4.16
CA ARG A 158 -1.41 19.56 -4.78
C ARG A 158 -0.46 20.22 -3.80
N PHE A 159 0.62 20.79 -4.31
CA PHE A 159 1.54 21.54 -3.48
C PHE A 159 0.87 22.77 -2.88
N LEU A 160 1.07 22.97 -1.58
CA LEU A 160 0.66 24.17 -0.88
C LEU A 160 1.62 25.32 -1.22
N PRO A 161 1.13 26.57 -1.26
CA PRO A 161 2.03 27.72 -1.35
C PRO A 161 2.91 27.82 -0.10
N LEU A 162 4.09 28.43 -0.23
CA LEU A 162 4.93 28.72 0.92
C LEU A 162 4.21 29.69 1.86
N MET A 163 4.44 29.52 3.16
CA MET A 163 3.84 30.37 4.18
C MET A 163 4.44 31.77 4.13
N GLU A 164 3.61 32.77 3.92
CA GLU A 164 4.02 34.17 4.05
C GLU A 164 4.37 34.54 5.50
N LYS A 165 5.28 35.50 5.66
CA LYS A 165 5.89 35.85 6.96
C LYS A 165 4.86 36.12 8.08
N ASN A 166 3.75 36.80 7.76
CA ASN A 166 2.72 37.18 8.73
C ASN A 166 1.46 36.31 8.66
N ALA A 167 1.37 35.34 7.74
CA ALA A 167 0.20 34.51 7.61
C ALA A 167 0.05 33.57 8.83
N LYS A 168 -1.18 33.39 9.30
CA LYS A 168 -1.52 32.45 10.36
C LYS A 168 -1.82 31.05 9.82
N LYS A 169 -2.31 31.00 8.58
CA LYS A 169 -2.71 29.77 7.89
C LYS A 169 -2.30 29.84 6.41
N VAL A 170 -2.19 28.68 5.78
CA VAL A 170 -2.07 28.52 4.33
C VAL A 170 -3.33 27.84 3.81
N ARG A 171 -3.85 28.34 2.69
CA ARG A 171 -5.03 27.79 2.03
C ARG A 171 -4.64 27.08 0.74
N CYS A 172 -5.12 25.85 0.59
CA CYS A 172 -5.01 25.08 -0.64
C CYS A 172 -6.07 25.54 -1.66
N THR A 173 -5.80 25.36 -2.94
CA THR A 173 -6.78 25.62 -4.03
C THR A 173 -8.05 24.77 -3.92
N CYS A 174 -8.02 23.64 -3.19
CA CYS A 174 -9.21 22.83 -2.90
C CYS A 174 -10.02 23.32 -1.70
N GLY A 175 -9.64 24.46 -1.08
CA GLY A 175 -10.32 25.05 0.08
C GLY A 175 -9.81 24.58 1.44
N CYS A 176 -8.94 23.57 1.53
CA CYS A 176 -8.36 23.15 2.81
C CYS A 176 -7.44 24.23 3.38
N GLU A 177 -7.50 24.45 4.70
CA GLU A 177 -6.64 25.37 5.42
C GLU A 177 -5.74 24.62 6.40
N TYR A 178 -4.50 25.07 6.51
CA TYR A 178 -3.49 24.50 7.39
C TYR A 178 -2.85 25.58 8.27
N THR A 179 -2.77 25.33 9.55
CA THR A 179 -2.03 26.17 10.50
C THR A 179 -0.52 25.98 10.36
N LYS A 180 0.28 26.90 10.93
CA LYS A 180 1.74 26.76 10.97
C LYS A 180 2.20 25.42 11.57
N LYS A 181 1.51 24.95 12.62
CA LYS A 181 1.87 23.70 13.28
C LYS A 181 1.61 22.48 12.39
N GLU A 182 0.44 22.43 11.77
CA GLU A 182 0.07 21.34 10.86
C GLU A 182 1.02 21.25 9.66
N ILE A 183 1.39 22.40 9.07
CA ILE A 183 2.35 22.41 7.96
C ILE A 183 3.72 21.91 8.39
N VAL A 184 4.20 22.30 9.60
CA VAL A 184 5.48 21.80 10.13
C VAL A 184 5.46 20.28 10.30
N ARG A 185 4.35 19.70 10.79
CA ARG A 185 4.19 18.25 10.93
C ARG A 185 4.20 17.55 9.56
N LEU A 186 3.35 18.00 8.64
CA LEU A 186 3.31 17.47 7.28
C LEU A 186 4.67 17.56 6.56
N ALA A 187 5.39 18.65 6.77
CA ALA A 187 6.74 18.79 6.23
C ALA A 187 7.73 17.82 6.88
N PHE A 188 7.65 17.65 8.21
CA PHE A 188 8.51 16.72 8.92
C PHE A 188 8.34 15.30 8.38
N ASP A 189 7.11 14.81 8.28
CA ASP A 189 6.79 13.47 7.80
C ASP A 189 7.27 13.27 6.35
N ALA A 190 7.01 14.25 5.47
CA ALA A 190 7.45 14.20 4.09
C ALA A 190 8.99 14.19 3.97
N ILE A 191 9.68 15.06 4.70
CA ILE A 191 11.15 15.15 4.68
C ILE A 191 11.79 13.91 5.28
N HIS A 192 11.26 13.39 6.38
CA HIS A 192 11.74 12.18 7.03
C HIS A 192 11.68 10.97 6.08
N LEU A 193 10.57 10.82 5.35
CA LEU A 193 10.40 9.82 4.29
C LEU A 193 11.37 9.99 3.14
N LEU A 194 11.50 11.21 2.60
CA LEU A 194 12.33 11.50 1.43
C LEU A 194 13.83 11.40 1.73
N LYS A 195 14.24 11.84 2.91
CA LYS A 195 15.63 11.90 3.34
C LYS A 195 16.10 10.57 3.95
N ASN A 196 15.18 9.81 4.51
CA ASN A 196 15.42 8.58 5.30
C ASN A 196 16.47 8.77 6.41
N THR A 197 16.57 9.99 6.94
CA THR A 197 17.49 10.41 8.00
C THR A 197 16.82 11.45 8.88
N SER A 198 17.58 12.01 9.82
CA SER A 198 17.11 13.09 10.68
C SER A 198 16.74 14.35 9.91
N VAL A 199 15.77 15.09 10.44
CA VAL A 199 15.21 16.31 9.85
C VAL A 199 15.73 17.55 10.61
N THR A 200 16.22 18.56 9.90
CA THR A 200 16.67 19.80 10.51
C THR A 200 15.61 20.90 10.43
N SER A 201 15.74 21.92 11.28
CA SER A 201 14.87 23.11 11.17
C SER A 201 15.05 23.88 9.86
N GLY A 202 16.20 23.74 9.20
CA GLY A 202 16.48 24.28 7.88
C GLY A 202 15.67 23.59 6.80
N ASP A 203 15.66 22.25 6.81
CA ASP A 203 14.87 21.46 5.86
C ASP A 203 13.38 21.85 5.91
N ILE A 204 12.82 21.96 7.12
CA ILE A 204 11.42 22.38 7.31
C ILE A 204 11.18 23.80 6.78
N PHE A 205 12.11 24.72 7.05
CA PHE A 205 12.00 26.11 6.55
C PHE A 205 11.93 26.13 5.02
N ASP A 206 12.79 25.39 4.35
CA ASP A 206 12.86 25.33 2.88
C ASP A 206 11.59 24.73 2.26
N PHE A 207 10.92 23.80 2.96
CA PHE A 207 9.69 23.19 2.51
C PHE A 207 8.43 24.03 2.77
N THR A 208 8.45 24.89 3.79
CA THR A 208 7.23 25.52 4.32
C THR A 208 7.23 27.04 4.30
N GLY A 209 8.38 27.70 4.37
CA GLY A 209 8.51 29.14 4.64
C GLY A 209 8.13 29.55 6.07
N VAL A 210 7.80 28.61 6.96
CA VAL A 210 7.45 28.91 8.36
C VAL A 210 8.68 29.41 9.12
N GLY A 211 8.52 30.47 9.91
CA GLY A 211 9.62 31.05 10.68
C GLY A 211 10.30 30.07 11.64
N LYS A 212 11.63 30.09 11.68
CA LYS A 212 12.47 29.11 12.42
C LYS A 212 12.12 28.99 13.90
N THR A 213 11.67 30.05 14.56
CA THR A 213 11.23 30.01 15.95
C THR A 213 10.01 29.13 16.15
N THR A 214 9.03 29.22 15.26
CA THR A 214 7.83 28.36 15.31
C THR A 214 8.21 26.91 15.01
N ILE A 215 9.05 26.68 14.00
CA ILE A 215 9.54 25.35 13.64
C ILE A 215 10.21 24.69 14.86
N LYS A 216 11.21 25.36 15.46
CA LYS A 216 11.91 24.85 16.64
C LYS A 216 10.98 24.53 17.80
N LYS A 217 9.97 25.41 18.05
CA LYS A 217 8.99 25.17 19.11
C LYS A 217 8.14 23.91 18.88
N VAL A 218 7.72 23.66 17.63
CA VAL A 218 6.97 22.46 17.28
C VAL A 218 7.87 21.21 17.38
N LEU A 219 9.05 21.26 16.74
CA LEU A 219 9.96 20.12 16.69
C LEU A 219 10.45 19.69 18.10
N SER A 220 10.83 20.66 18.95
CA SER A 220 11.31 20.35 20.31
C SER A 220 10.21 19.79 21.23
N ARG A 221 8.94 19.98 20.88
CA ARG A 221 7.81 19.49 21.67
C ARG A 221 7.35 18.10 21.26
N GLU A 222 7.46 17.77 19.98
CA GLU A 222 6.76 16.64 19.37
C GLU A 222 7.73 15.55 18.85
N TYR A 223 9.02 15.86 18.72
CA TYR A 223 10.02 14.95 18.15
C TYR A 223 11.26 14.83 19.04
N GLU A 224 11.93 13.69 18.94
CA GLU A 224 13.18 13.45 19.68
C GLU A 224 14.32 14.28 19.07
N LYS A 225 15.00 15.03 19.92
CA LYS A 225 16.12 15.87 19.51
C LYS A 225 17.43 15.08 19.55
N ILE A 226 18.18 15.11 18.46
CA ILE A 226 19.54 14.56 18.35
C ILE A 226 20.54 15.64 18.00
N GLY A 227 21.77 15.47 18.45
CA GLY A 227 22.85 16.43 18.25
C GLY A 227 22.70 17.71 19.10
N VAL A 228 23.70 18.58 18.99
CA VAL A 228 23.78 19.83 19.77
C VAL A 228 24.12 21.02 18.87
N ASN A 229 23.69 22.22 19.28
CA ASN A 229 23.97 23.47 18.60
C ASN A 229 23.64 23.45 17.09
N ARG A 230 24.62 23.66 16.22
CA ARG A 230 24.45 23.71 14.76
C ARG A 230 24.09 22.35 14.13
N SER A 231 24.44 21.25 14.78
CA SER A 231 24.11 19.88 14.34
C SER A 231 22.76 19.36 14.90
N THR A 232 21.94 20.23 15.50
CA THR A 232 20.63 19.84 16.02
C THR A 232 19.73 19.36 14.88
N ALA A 233 19.27 18.11 15.01
CA ALA A 233 18.27 17.51 14.13
C ALA A 233 17.20 16.79 14.98
N TYR A 234 16.17 16.30 14.33
CA TYR A 234 15.01 15.70 14.96
C TYR A 234 14.67 14.38 14.27
N VAL A 235 14.21 13.41 15.06
CA VAL A 235 13.74 12.11 14.58
C VAL A 235 12.39 11.78 15.24
N THR A 236 11.63 10.89 14.64
CA THR A 236 10.49 10.28 15.32
C THR A 236 10.98 9.44 16.49
N SER A 237 10.23 9.39 17.58
CA SER A 237 10.54 8.46 18.68
C SER A 237 10.56 7.03 18.14
N LYS A 238 11.48 6.19 18.61
CA LYS A 238 11.69 4.81 18.11
C LYS A 238 10.41 3.94 18.10
N SER A 239 9.39 4.32 18.86
CA SER A 239 8.07 3.68 18.87
C SER A 239 7.31 3.83 17.55
N ASP A 240 7.43 4.97 16.84
CA ASP A 240 6.61 5.23 15.66
C ASP A 240 7.18 4.60 14.37
N GLY A 241 8.51 4.47 14.26
CA GLY A 241 9.14 3.86 13.07
C GLY A 241 8.99 2.34 12.99
N MET A 242 8.83 1.69 14.15
CA MET A 242 8.55 0.25 14.25
C MET A 242 7.05 -0.05 14.11
N LEU A 243 6.18 0.86 14.58
CA LEU A 243 4.74 0.76 14.52
C LEU A 243 4.19 0.73 13.09
N ILE A 244 4.77 1.49 12.14
CA ILE A 244 4.25 1.49 10.75
C ILE A 244 4.46 0.13 10.07
N LYS A 245 5.58 -0.57 10.33
CA LYS A 245 5.80 -1.92 9.79
C LYS A 245 5.02 -2.99 10.54
N GLU A 246 4.94 -2.88 11.86
CA GLU A 246 4.20 -3.82 12.70
C GLU A 246 2.69 -3.58 12.67
N GLU A 247 2.20 -2.34 12.61
CA GLU A 247 0.76 -2.06 12.46
C GLU A 247 0.22 -2.50 11.11
N VAL A 248 0.95 -2.34 10.01
CA VAL A 248 0.51 -2.89 8.71
C VAL A 248 0.50 -4.41 8.74
N TYR A 249 1.41 -5.03 9.48
CA TYR A 249 1.46 -6.47 9.64
C TYR A 249 0.39 -6.99 10.62
N LEU A 250 0.21 -6.31 11.75
CA LEU A 250 -0.83 -6.57 12.75
C LEU A 250 -2.23 -6.26 12.20
N TYR A 251 -2.39 -5.21 11.40
CA TYR A 251 -3.67 -4.88 10.78
C TYR A 251 -4.15 -5.98 9.82
N LYS A 252 -3.25 -6.59 9.06
CA LYS A 252 -3.59 -7.76 8.22
C LYS A 252 -3.93 -9.01 9.04
N VAL A 253 -3.35 -9.16 10.22
CA VAL A 253 -3.62 -10.30 11.13
C VAL A 253 -4.76 -9.99 12.10
N GLU A 254 -4.96 -8.74 12.53
CA GLU A 254 -6.07 -8.32 13.41
C GLU A 254 -7.41 -8.22 12.68
N ILE A 255 -7.43 -7.88 11.39
CA ILE A 255 -8.66 -8.02 10.58
C ILE A 255 -9.14 -9.48 10.58
N MET A 256 -8.22 -10.44 10.66
CA MET A 256 -8.58 -11.87 10.81
C MET A 256 -9.00 -12.26 12.25
N LYS A 257 -8.63 -11.48 13.27
CA LYS A 257 -8.99 -11.76 14.70
C LYS A 257 -10.23 -11.03 15.19
N SER A 258 -10.53 -9.86 14.62
CA SER A 258 -11.76 -9.15 14.94
C SER A 258 -12.85 -9.67 14.01
N ASN A 259 -13.97 -10.08 14.61
CA ASN A 259 -15.21 -10.38 13.87
C ASN A 259 -15.79 -9.13 13.16
N GLU A 260 -14.96 -8.14 12.82
CA GLU A 260 -15.35 -7.02 11.99
C GLU A 260 -15.39 -7.49 10.54
N LYS A 261 -16.59 -7.44 9.98
CA LYS A 261 -16.86 -7.80 8.59
C LYS A 261 -15.98 -6.97 7.66
N VAL A 262 -15.19 -7.64 6.83
CA VAL A 262 -14.46 -6.99 5.73
C VAL A 262 -15.49 -6.38 4.80
N SER A 263 -15.44 -5.07 4.59
CA SER A 263 -16.31 -4.40 3.62
C SER A 263 -15.58 -4.27 2.26
N SER A 264 -16.34 -4.26 1.19
CA SER A 264 -15.79 -3.96 -0.15
C SER A 264 -15.02 -2.62 -0.14
N GLU A 265 -15.49 -1.61 0.61
CA GLU A 265 -14.77 -0.34 0.80
C GLU A 265 -13.39 -0.48 1.46
N SER A 266 -13.17 -1.43 2.38
CA SER A 266 -11.87 -1.64 3.01
C SER A 266 -10.85 -2.22 2.03
N ILE A 267 -11.30 -3.09 1.13
CA ILE A 267 -10.52 -3.60 0.00
C ILE A 267 -10.20 -2.45 -0.97
N TRP A 268 -11.19 -1.62 -1.31
CA TRP A 268 -11.04 -0.47 -2.21
C TRP A 268 -10.07 0.61 -1.70
N ARG A 269 -10.07 0.90 -0.41
CA ARG A 269 -9.13 1.88 0.19
C ARG A 269 -7.67 1.46 0.02
N HIS A 270 -7.40 0.18 -0.06
CA HIS A 270 -6.04 -0.34 -0.26
C HIS A 270 -5.55 -0.19 -1.70
N PHE A 271 -6.47 -0.17 -2.69
CA PHE A 271 -6.15 -0.02 -4.11
C PHE A 271 -6.05 1.43 -4.60
N ARG A 272 -6.61 2.39 -3.87
CA ARG A 272 -6.54 3.82 -4.22
C ARG A 272 -5.31 4.54 -3.67
N ARG A 273 -4.39 3.84 -3.03
CA ARG A 273 -3.08 4.33 -2.58
C ARG A 273 -1.96 3.79 -3.46
#